data_71fc8e8cdc800b52f29db79f2f9e059f
#
_entry.id   71fc8e8cdc800b52f29db79f2f9e059f
#
_cell.length_a   1.000
_cell.length_b   1.000
_cell.length_c   1.000
_cell.angle_alpha   90.00
_cell.angle_beta   90.00
_cell.angle_gamma   90.00
#
_symmetry.space_group_name_H-M   'P 1'
#
loop_
_entity.id
_entity.type
_entity.pdbx_description
1 polymer ?
#
loop_
_entity_poly.entity_id
_entity_poly.type
_entity_poly.pdbx_seq_one_letter_code
_entity_poly.pdbx_strand_id
1 'polypeptide(L)'
;DKNEGEEEKVDPSTAAIQEVIEKYQLFGKVRTIDSSQDFDKVYKEAQKALLPEVFFLIGQKAAGKTTVGSSLAERTNMILMQFNEFVAKHKLKGADDETITLALINILKNEVSPRVLIEDFPQNLVQAKCFIKNCIEPSKVFYSKCSKDTCQERMITLGEDHSDYVSSAILSKKIKKFHDEAPSLIPFLQETTEFHEINCDQELQFVHQQVRDIIEPTVIHIRAGSNNDLKKQMITELVEKHGFINLEVSSLIRLETERRTPVGEEFLQIVQHGKIIPADMIVRMLRKIIYSGQKQNKFILNGFPDVIEQVNEFEANCARISAVFLTSEADKNVVEIKNNNLTLFNIDALFQKEFRLKITDSWDFGRFNEMLGCKTDYIIVTGTWCSGKTTVCKFLESTYGYTIVNLEAAKERVMKNHEND
;
A
#
# COMPACT_ATOMS: atom_id res chain seq x y z
N ASP A 1 -43.45 -21.49 -21.96
CA ASP A 1 -42.56 -20.63 -22.74
C ASP A 1 -41.23 -20.53 -22.04
N LYS A 2 -40.26 -21.11 -22.72
CA LYS A 2 -38.87 -21.25 -22.29
C LYS A 2 -38.19 -19.89 -22.40
N ASN A 3 -37.62 -19.39 -21.31
CA ASN A 3 -36.45 -18.49 -21.35
C ASN A 3 -35.25 -19.26 -20.84
N GLU A 4 -34.58 -19.92 -21.72
CA GLU A 4 -33.22 -20.41 -21.54
C GLU A 4 -32.34 -19.16 -21.55
N GLY A 5 -31.66 -18.92 -20.42
CA GLY A 5 -30.62 -17.91 -20.33
C GLY A 5 -29.52 -18.27 -21.31
N GLU A 6 -29.25 -17.42 -22.28
CA GLU A 6 -28.08 -17.47 -23.12
C GLU A 6 -26.87 -17.26 -22.19
N GLU A 7 -26.15 -18.32 -21.86
CA GLU A 7 -24.78 -18.23 -21.38
C GLU A 7 -23.96 -17.55 -22.50
N GLU A 8 -23.55 -16.30 -22.29
CA GLU A 8 -22.59 -15.62 -23.15
C GLU A 8 -21.37 -16.52 -23.29
N LYS A 9 -21.22 -17.17 -24.42
CA LYS A 9 -20.03 -17.95 -24.77
C LYS A 9 -18.87 -16.97 -24.85
N VAL A 10 -18.08 -16.84 -23.79
CA VAL A 10 -16.83 -16.11 -23.81
C VAL A 10 -15.95 -16.68 -24.93
N ASP A 11 -15.56 -15.81 -25.86
CA ASP A 11 -14.68 -16.16 -26.95
C ASP A 11 -13.39 -16.80 -26.39
N PRO A 12 -12.95 -17.98 -26.87
CA PRO A 12 -11.74 -18.65 -26.38
C PRO A 12 -10.50 -17.76 -26.39
N SER A 13 -10.43 -16.79 -27.31
CA SER A 13 -9.33 -15.82 -27.34
C SER A 13 -9.39 -14.86 -26.13
N THR A 14 -10.57 -14.45 -25.71
CA THR A 14 -10.78 -13.58 -24.54
C THR A 14 -10.43 -14.30 -23.25
N ALA A 15 -10.79 -15.59 -23.12
CA ALA A 15 -10.45 -16.38 -21.94
C ALA A 15 -8.91 -16.57 -21.82
N ALA A 16 -8.20 -16.83 -22.92
CA ALA A 16 -6.74 -16.97 -22.92
C ALA A 16 -6.04 -15.63 -22.56
N ILE A 17 -6.56 -14.50 -23.05
CA ILE A 17 -6.04 -13.17 -22.69
C ILE A 17 -6.28 -12.88 -21.21
N GLN A 18 -7.43 -13.23 -20.66
CA GLN A 18 -7.76 -13.03 -19.26
C GLN A 18 -6.79 -13.80 -18.35
N GLU A 19 -6.49 -15.06 -18.68
CA GLU A 19 -5.51 -15.85 -17.93
C GLU A 19 -4.11 -15.19 -17.92
N VAL A 20 -3.69 -14.61 -19.05
CA VAL A 20 -2.44 -13.87 -19.13
C VAL A 20 -2.47 -12.61 -18.26
N ILE A 21 -3.56 -11.84 -18.30
CA ILE A 21 -3.75 -10.64 -17.49
C ILE A 21 -3.65 -10.99 -16.01
N GLU A 22 -4.39 -11.97 -15.53
CA GLU A 22 -4.40 -12.41 -14.13
C GLU A 22 -3.00 -12.81 -13.67
N LYS A 23 -2.28 -13.57 -14.50
CA LYS A 23 -0.91 -14.00 -14.21
C LYS A 23 0.07 -12.83 -14.03
N TYR A 24 -0.06 -11.76 -14.82
CA TYR A 24 0.81 -10.59 -14.73
C TYR A 24 0.32 -9.56 -13.71
N GLN A 25 -0.98 -9.56 -13.39
CA GLN A 25 -1.57 -8.65 -12.42
C GLN A 25 -1.03 -8.87 -11.01
N LEU A 26 -0.79 -10.14 -10.63
CA LEU A 26 -0.15 -10.51 -9.35
C LEU A 26 1.21 -9.85 -9.15
N PHE A 27 1.93 -9.55 -10.24
CA PHE A 27 3.26 -8.93 -10.19
C PHE A 27 3.23 -7.42 -10.41
N GLY A 28 2.05 -6.79 -10.38
CA GLY A 28 1.90 -5.36 -10.63
C GLY A 28 2.35 -4.89 -12.02
N LYS A 29 2.38 -5.79 -12.99
CA LYS A 29 2.85 -5.50 -14.37
C LYS A 29 1.72 -5.13 -15.33
N VAL A 30 0.47 -5.28 -14.91
CA VAL A 30 -0.70 -4.89 -15.72
C VAL A 30 -1.04 -3.43 -15.43
N ARG A 31 -1.26 -2.68 -16.48
CA ARG A 31 -1.79 -1.31 -16.42
C ARG A 31 -3.01 -1.25 -17.32
N THR A 32 -4.13 -0.84 -16.75
CA THR A 32 -5.39 -0.66 -17.46
C THR A 32 -5.54 0.82 -17.83
N ILE A 33 -5.80 1.10 -19.09
CA ILE A 33 -5.99 2.45 -19.63
C ILE A 33 -7.33 2.46 -20.35
N ASP A 34 -8.14 3.48 -20.05
CA ASP A 34 -9.40 3.69 -20.76
C ASP A 34 -9.13 4.24 -22.16
N SER A 35 -9.33 3.38 -23.17
CA SER A 35 -9.13 3.72 -24.57
C SER A 35 -10.34 4.39 -25.23
N SER A 36 -11.43 4.63 -24.52
CA SER A 36 -12.63 5.30 -25.06
C SER A 36 -12.46 6.82 -25.16
N GLN A 37 -11.38 7.37 -24.63
CA GLN A 37 -11.07 8.80 -24.62
C GLN A 37 -10.33 9.24 -25.89
N ASP A 38 -10.13 10.57 -26.05
CA ASP A 38 -9.32 11.13 -27.14
C ASP A 38 -7.88 10.60 -27.10
N PHE A 39 -7.28 10.39 -28.27
CA PHE A 39 -5.91 9.85 -28.41
C PHE A 39 -4.88 10.54 -27.50
N ASP A 40 -4.90 11.88 -27.44
CA ASP A 40 -3.95 12.64 -26.63
C ASP A 40 -4.07 12.33 -25.13
N LYS A 41 -5.28 12.04 -24.65
CA LYS A 41 -5.52 11.66 -23.26
C LYS A 41 -5.03 10.23 -22.99
N VAL A 42 -5.40 9.28 -23.87
CA VAL A 42 -4.94 7.89 -23.81
C VAL A 42 -3.42 7.82 -23.83
N TYR A 43 -2.78 8.59 -24.70
CA TYR A 43 -1.32 8.65 -24.81
C TYR A 43 -0.67 9.18 -23.52
N LYS A 44 -1.23 10.24 -22.92
CA LYS A 44 -0.74 10.79 -21.64
C LYS A 44 -0.93 9.80 -20.48
N GLU A 45 -2.04 9.10 -20.44
CA GLU A 45 -2.28 8.06 -19.44
C GLU A 45 -1.30 6.90 -19.61
N ALA A 46 -1.03 6.47 -20.84
CA ALA A 46 -0.04 5.45 -21.12
C ALA A 46 1.37 5.87 -20.67
N GLN A 47 1.76 7.12 -20.95
CA GLN A 47 3.04 7.66 -20.50
C GLN A 47 3.13 7.66 -18.95
N LYS A 48 2.07 8.12 -18.27
CA LYS A 48 2.00 8.11 -16.80
C LYS A 48 2.09 6.69 -16.22
N ALA A 49 1.44 5.72 -16.88
CA ALA A 49 1.45 4.32 -16.45
C ALA A 49 2.84 3.66 -16.52
N LEU A 50 3.76 4.21 -17.32
CA LEU A 50 5.15 3.74 -17.44
C LEU A 50 6.10 4.37 -16.41
N LEU A 51 5.68 5.45 -15.73
CA LEU A 51 6.49 6.10 -14.72
C LEU A 51 6.43 5.33 -13.39
N PRO A 52 7.49 5.40 -12.55
CA PRO A 52 7.43 4.88 -11.21
C PRO A 52 6.39 5.63 -10.37
N GLU A 53 5.87 4.97 -9.35
CA GLU A 53 5.10 5.62 -8.30
C GLU A 53 6.06 6.52 -7.49
N VAL A 54 5.76 7.82 -7.40
CA VAL A 54 6.65 8.81 -6.78
C VAL A 54 6.09 9.28 -5.45
N PHE A 55 6.98 9.35 -4.47
CA PHE A 55 6.72 9.84 -3.13
C PHE A 55 7.66 11.00 -2.81
N PHE A 56 7.17 12.02 -2.12
CA PHE A 56 8.02 13.12 -1.64
C PHE A 56 8.21 13.03 -0.14
N LEU A 57 9.43 13.33 0.32
CA LEU A 57 9.77 13.48 1.73
C LEU A 57 10.38 14.86 1.93
N ILE A 58 9.58 15.78 2.46
CA ILE A 58 9.95 17.17 2.68
C ILE A 58 10.10 17.50 4.17
N GLY A 59 10.76 18.59 4.48
CA GLY A 59 10.96 19.07 5.84
C GLY A 59 12.28 19.82 6.01
N GLN A 60 12.45 20.48 7.13
CA GLN A 60 13.67 21.24 7.41
C GLN A 60 14.91 20.33 7.64
N LYS A 61 16.10 20.92 7.58
CA LYS A 61 17.36 20.17 7.85
C LYS A 61 17.36 19.67 9.31
N ALA A 62 17.87 18.49 9.52
CA ALA A 62 17.91 17.77 10.80
C ALA A 62 16.54 17.30 11.35
N ALA A 63 15.45 17.37 10.55
CA ALA A 63 14.15 16.79 10.94
C ALA A 63 14.11 15.25 10.93
N GLY A 64 15.19 14.56 10.56
CA GLY A 64 15.27 13.10 10.53
C GLY A 64 14.81 12.47 9.21
N LYS A 65 14.67 13.25 8.13
CA LYS A 65 14.21 12.76 6.82
C LYS A 65 15.02 11.55 6.30
N THR A 66 16.32 11.64 6.30
CA THR A 66 17.19 10.57 5.78
C THR A 66 16.99 9.26 6.55
N THR A 67 16.87 9.32 7.88
CA THR A 67 16.61 8.14 8.73
C THR A 67 15.25 7.53 8.41
N VAL A 68 14.22 8.36 8.34
CA VAL A 68 12.86 7.93 7.99
C VAL A 68 12.81 7.41 6.55
N GLY A 69 13.42 8.13 5.62
CA GLY A 69 13.45 7.78 4.19
C GLY A 69 14.17 6.47 3.92
N SER A 70 15.32 6.22 4.56
CA SER A 70 16.06 4.96 4.42
C SER A 70 15.26 3.78 4.95
N SER A 71 14.70 3.90 6.15
CA SER A 71 13.84 2.87 6.74
C SER A 71 12.61 2.58 5.89
N LEU A 72 11.97 3.61 5.37
CA LEU A 72 10.80 3.49 4.50
C LEU A 72 11.16 2.81 3.17
N ALA A 73 12.25 3.24 2.54
CA ALA A 73 12.69 2.70 1.26
C ALA A 73 13.04 1.21 1.35
N GLU A 74 13.76 0.82 2.40
CA GLU A 74 14.15 -0.57 2.64
C GLU A 74 12.93 -1.48 2.84
N ARG A 75 11.97 -1.05 3.67
CA ARG A 75 10.77 -1.84 3.98
C ARG A 75 9.80 -1.97 2.82
N THR A 76 9.65 -0.93 2.02
CA THR A 76 8.59 -0.82 0.99
C THR A 76 9.12 -0.98 -0.43
N ASN A 77 10.34 -1.49 -0.58
CA ASN A 77 10.96 -1.73 -1.88
C ASN A 77 10.99 -0.49 -2.78
N MET A 78 11.25 0.69 -2.17
CA MET A 78 11.44 1.96 -2.91
C MET A 78 12.93 2.24 -3.11
N ILE A 79 13.24 2.98 -4.18
CA ILE A 79 14.54 3.64 -4.28
C ILE A 79 14.45 4.98 -3.55
N LEU A 80 15.39 5.21 -2.62
CA LEU A 80 15.57 6.52 -2.00
C LEU A 80 16.48 7.37 -2.89
N MET A 81 15.95 8.48 -3.38
CA MET A 81 16.69 9.47 -4.16
C MET A 81 16.87 10.74 -3.33
N GLN A 82 18.08 11.01 -2.91
CA GLN A 82 18.42 12.25 -2.22
C GLN A 82 18.62 13.39 -3.22
N PHE A 83 17.70 14.36 -3.24
CA PHE A 83 17.69 15.43 -4.24
C PHE A 83 18.96 16.27 -4.26
N ASN A 84 19.53 16.57 -3.10
CA ASN A 84 20.77 17.36 -3.03
C ASN A 84 21.98 16.60 -3.62
N GLU A 85 22.07 15.29 -3.44
CA GLU A 85 23.08 14.44 -4.06
C GLU A 85 22.88 14.34 -5.57
N PHE A 86 21.61 14.19 -6.00
CA PHE A 86 21.24 14.24 -7.41
C PHE A 86 21.74 15.51 -8.09
N VAL A 87 21.45 16.69 -7.51
CA VAL A 87 21.89 17.99 -8.02
C VAL A 87 23.43 18.08 -8.09
N ALA A 88 24.12 17.55 -7.10
CA ALA A 88 25.58 17.53 -7.07
C ALA A 88 26.16 16.60 -8.15
N LYS A 89 25.66 15.36 -8.25
CA LYS A 89 26.09 14.33 -9.21
C LYS A 89 25.94 14.79 -10.65
N HIS A 90 24.83 15.46 -10.96
CA HIS A 90 24.55 15.94 -12.32
C HIS A 90 25.07 17.35 -12.59
N LYS A 91 25.85 17.94 -11.69
CA LYS A 91 26.47 19.27 -11.83
C LYS A 91 25.46 20.39 -12.08
N LEU A 92 24.29 20.29 -11.46
CA LEU A 92 23.17 21.23 -11.62
C LEU A 92 23.18 22.35 -10.58
N LYS A 93 24.26 22.49 -9.78
CA LYS A 93 24.40 23.58 -8.82
C LYS A 93 24.41 24.93 -9.53
N GLY A 94 23.44 25.81 -9.19
CA GLY A 94 23.31 27.13 -9.79
C GLY A 94 22.41 27.20 -11.02
N ALA A 95 21.87 26.05 -11.49
CA ALA A 95 20.80 26.08 -12.49
C ALA A 95 19.49 26.54 -11.85
N ASP A 96 18.56 27.01 -12.67
CA ASP A 96 17.21 27.39 -12.22
C ASP A 96 16.37 26.16 -11.82
N ASP A 97 15.33 26.39 -11.04
CA ASP A 97 14.49 25.35 -10.46
C ASP A 97 13.76 24.51 -11.53
N GLU A 98 13.37 25.09 -12.64
CA GLU A 98 12.71 24.35 -13.74
C GLU A 98 13.69 23.42 -14.43
N THR A 99 14.88 23.89 -14.75
CA THR A 99 15.96 23.07 -15.35
C THR A 99 16.32 21.89 -14.47
N ILE A 100 16.49 22.10 -13.17
CA ILE A 100 16.80 21.02 -12.21
C ILE A 100 15.65 20.01 -12.14
N THR A 101 14.41 20.49 -12.10
CA THR A 101 13.22 19.63 -12.03
C THR A 101 13.03 18.80 -13.31
N LEU A 102 13.23 19.41 -14.49
CA LEU A 102 13.15 18.68 -15.77
C LEU A 102 14.26 17.62 -15.89
N ALA A 103 15.45 17.89 -15.41
CA ALA A 103 16.52 16.90 -15.33
C ALA A 103 16.14 15.71 -14.42
N LEU A 104 15.54 15.98 -13.26
CA LEU A 104 15.03 14.96 -12.35
C LEU A 104 13.95 14.09 -13.03
N ILE A 105 12.97 14.72 -13.70
CA ILE A 105 11.91 14.02 -14.44
C ILE A 105 12.50 13.10 -15.53
N ASN A 106 13.53 13.57 -16.22
CA ASN A 106 14.18 12.78 -17.27
C ASN A 106 14.86 11.51 -16.70
N ILE A 107 15.43 11.60 -15.51
CA ILE A 107 15.97 10.41 -14.81
C ILE A 107 14.85 9.45 -14.42
N LEU A 108 13.74 9.96 -13.86
CA LEU A 108 12.59 9.13 -13.46
C LEU A 108 11.96 8.38 -14.63
N LYS A 109 11.97 8.97 -15.85
CA LYS A 109 11.48 8.29 -17.06
C LYS A 109 12.29 7.06 -17.47
N ASN A 110 13.52 6.98 -17.02
CA ASN A 110 14.44 5.86 -17.28
C ASN A 110 14.62 4.95 -16.07
N GLU A 111 13.90 5.23 -14.97
CA GLU A 111 14.00 4.42 -13.75
C GLU A 111 13.24 3.11 -13.90
N VAL A 112 13.89 2.00 -13.56
CA VAL A 112 13.32 0.66 -13.66
C VAL A 112 12.55 0.27 -12.39
N SER A 113 12.85 0.92 -11.26
CA SER A 113 12.14 0.65 -10.01
C SER A 113 10.69 1.11 -10.11
N PRO A 114 9.73 0.31 -9.63
CA PRO A 114 8.33 0.70 -9.65
C PRO A 114 7.98 1.83 -8.68
N ARG A 115 8.84 2.14 -7.71
CA ARG A 115 8.57 3.11 -6.63
C ARG A 115 9.81 3.91 -6.28
N VAL A 116 9.68 5.23 -6.19
CA VAL A 116 10.78 6.16 -5.88
C VAL A 116 10.35 7.13 -4.79
N LEU A 117 11.14 7.22 -3.72
CA LEU A 117 11.01 8.23 -2.67
C LEU A 117 12.06 9.31 -2.89
N ILE A 118 11.63 10.57 -3.09
CA ILE A 118 12.54 11.69 -3.31
C ILE A 118 12.62 12.52 -2.03
N GLU A 119 13.79 12.49 -1.40
CA GLU A 119 14.09 13.25 -0.19
C GLU A 119 14.53 14.68 -0.55
N ASP A 120 14.10 15.66 0.22
CA ASP A 120 14.37 17.11 0.06
C ASP A 120 13.83 17.71 -1.26
N PHE A 121 12.78 17.13 -1.82
CA PHE A 121 12.11 17.63 -3.01
C PHE A 121 10.57 17.55 -2.84
N PRO A 122 9.82 18.56 -3.30
CA PRO A 122 10.28 19.83 -3.83
C PRO A 122 10.75 20.79 -2.71
N GLN A 123 11.67 21.71 -3.04
CA GLN A 123 12.19 22.70 -2.09
C GLN A 123 11.40 24.01 -2.11
N ASN A 124 10.62 24.25 -3.17
CA ASN A 124 9.79 25.43 -3.36
C ASN A 124 8.60 25.15 -4.28
N LEU A 125 7.71 26.13 -4.41
CA LEU A 125 6.50 26.02 -5.21
C LEU A 125 6.77 25.88 -6.72
N VAL A 126 7.85 26.48 -7.24
CA VAL A 126 8.22 26.39 -8.65
C VAL A 126 8.56 24.96 -9.03
N GLN A 127 9.39 24.29 -8.24
CA GLN A 127 9.73 22.89 -8.43
C GLN A 127 8.48 21.98 -8.35
N ALA A 128 7.61 22.21 -7.36
CA ALA A 128 6.37 21.43 -7.20
C ALA A 128 5.47 21.53 -8.43
N LYS A 129 5.17 22.74 -8.88
CA LYS A 129 4.34 23.01 -10.07
C LYS A 129 4.96 22.44 -11.35
N CYS A 130 6.27 22.65 -11.53
CA CYS A 130 6.99 22.13 -12.68
C CYS A 130 6.94 20.60 -12.74
N PHE A 131 7.11 19.92 -11.60
CA PHE A 131 7.07 18.46 -11.52
C PHE A 131 5.68 17.92 -11.86
N ILE A 132 4.63 18.39 -11.20
CA ILE A 132 3.26 17.92 -11.41
C ILE A 132 2.79 18.19 -12.85
N LYS A 133 3.16 19.33 -13.41
CA LYS A 133 2.82 19.68 -14.80
C LYS A 133 3.46 18.75 -15.83
N ASN A 134 4.73 18.36 -15.64
CA ASN A 134 5.56 17.69 -16.66
C ASN A 134 5.80 16.20 -16.40
N CYS A 135 5.35 15.67 -15.23
CA CYS A 135 5.50 14.29 -14.85
C CYS A 135 4.17 13.70 -14.37
N ILE A 136 4.09 13.33 -13.11
CA ILE A 136 2.90 12.78 -12.44
C ILE A 136 2.69 13.49 -11.10
N GLU A 137 1.49 13.41 -10.59
CA GLU A 137 1.24 13.75 -9.19
C GLU A 137 1.91 12.71 -8.30
N PRO A 138 2.62 13.10 -7.23
CA PRO A 138 3.16 12.15 -6.27
C PRO A 138 2.01 11.42 -5.57
N SER A 139 2.18 10.13 -5.32
CA SER A 139 1.17 9.30 -4.65
C SER A 139 0.93 9.77 -3.23
N LYS A 140 2.01 10.11 -2.52
CA LYS A 140 1.95 10.68 -1.16
C LYS A 140 3.09 11.66 -0.94
N VAL A 141 2.83 12.64 -0.08
CA VAL A 141 3.84 13.57 0.43
C VAL A 141 3.95 13.40 1.94
N PHE A 142 5.15 13.10 2.40
CA PHE A 142 5.49 13.02 3.82
C PHE A 142 6.19 14.31 4.23
N TYR A 143 5.58 15.05 5.15
CA TYR A 143 6.17 16.24 5.73
C TYR A 143 6.71 15.95 7.12
N SER A 144 8.04 15.84 7.25
CA SER A 144 8.74 15.70 8.53
C SER A 144 8.70 17.03 9.28
N LYS A 145 7.70 17.21 10.13
CA LYS A 145 7.54 18.39 10.98
C LYS A 145 8.35 18.20 12.26
N CYS A 146 9.26 19.12 12.52
CA CYS A 146 10.15 19.10 13.67
C CYS A 146 10.36 20.51 14.19
N SER A 147 10.50 20.68 15.49
CA SER A 147 10.82 21.98 16.09
C SER A 147 12.27 22.39 15.77
N LYS A 148 12.52 23.68 15.83
CA LYS A 148 13.88 24.22 15.62
C LYS A 148 14.83 23.71 16.70
N ASP A 149 14.36 23.64 17.94
CA ASP A 149 15.16 23.25 19.10
C ASP A 149 15.58 21.77 18.98
N THR A 150 14.66 20.87 18.68
CA THR A 150 14.96 19.45 18.41
C THR A 150 15.96 19.27 17.26
N CYS A 151 15.84 20.08 16.18
CA CYS A 151 16.79 20.03 15.08
C CYS A 151 18.18 20.48 15.50
N GLN A 152 18.29 21.48 16.38
CA GLN A 152 19.56 21.94 16.92
C GLN A 152 20.20 20.90 17.85
N GLU A 153 19.43 20.31 18.75
CA GLU A 153 19.87 19.25 19.65
C GLU A 153 20.39 18.04 18.86
N ARG A 154 19.66 17.60 17.85
CA ARG A 154 20.08 16.49 16.98
C ARG A 154 21.39 16.79 16.26
N MET A 155 21.56 18.02 15.80
CA MET A 155 22.81 18.42 15.12
C MET A 155 24.00 18.45 16.06
N ILE A 156 23.81 18.87 17.32
CA ILE A 156 24.83 18.84 18.37
C ILE A 156 25.19 17.38 18.71
N THR A 157 24.18 16.52 18.86
CA THR A 157 24.36 15.09 19.18
C THR A 157 25.09 14.35 18.06
N LEU A 158 24.87 14.74 16.80
CA LEU A 158 25.52 14.14 15.64
C LEU A 158 27.04 14.32 15.67
N GLY A 159 27.51 15.46 16.18
CA GLY A 159 28.93 15.79 16.32
C GLY A 159 29.58 16.32 15.02
N GLU A 160 30.68 17.06 15.19
CA GLU A 160 31.35 17.75 14.09
C GLU A 160 32.04 16.80 13.08
N ASP A 161 32.40 15.61 13.52
CA ASP A 161 33.06 14.60 12.68
C ASP A 161 32.12 13.87 11.72
N HIS A 162 30.80 14.05 11.87
CA HIS A 162 29.81 13.39 11.01
C HIS A 162 29.65 14.12 9.67
N SER A 163 29.55 13.37 8.58
CA SER A 163 29.42 13.92 7.20
C SER A 163 28.21 14.84 7.01
N ASP A 164 27.13 14.62 7.76
CA ASP A 164 25.90 15.42 7.69
C ASP A 164 25.90 16.63 8.63
N TYR A 165 26.92 16.77 9.47
CA TYR A 165 27.03 17.89 10.38
C TYR A 165 27.10 19.22 9.63
N VAL A 166 26.41 20.21 10.16
CA VAL A 166 26.52 21.60 9.73
C VAL A 166 26.55 22.51 10.96
N SER A 167 27.36 23.55 10.93
CA SER A 167 27.41 24.51 12.03
C SER A 167 26.05 25.15 12.32
N SER A 168 25.81 25.58 13.55
CA SER A 168 24.56 26.18 13.99
C SER A 168 24.12 27.37 13.12
N ALA A 169 25.05 28.16 12.62
CA ALA A 169 24.78 29.28 11.72
C ALA A 169 24.24 28.79 10.35
N ILE A 170 24.84 27.73 9.79
CA ILE A 170 24.40 27.13 8.52
C ILE A 170 23.06 26.43 8.71
N LEU A 171 22.88 25.70 9.83
CA LEU A 171 21.62 25.06 10.18
C LEU A 171 20.49 26.08 10.26
N SER A 172 20.66 27.16 11.01
CA SER A 172 19.67 28.22 11.15
C SER A 172 19.30 28.86 9.81
N LYS A 173 20.28 29.04 8.91
CA LYS A 173 20.03 29.56 7.56
C LYS A 173 19.21 28.60 6.69
N LYS A 174 19.51 27.29 6.77
CA LYS A 174 18.74 26.25 6.04
C LYS A 174 17.32 26.10 6.57
N ILE A 175 17.15 26.11 7.88
CA ILE A 175 15.82 26.10 8.52
C ILE A 175 15.02 27.33 8.10
N LYS A 176 15.62 28.51 8.15
CA LYS A 176 14.97 29.75 7.71
C LYS A 176 14.51 29.66 6.25
N LYS A 177 15.40 29.21 5.34
CA LYS A 177 15.03 29.03 3.93
C LYS A 177 13.80 28.13 3.76
N PHE A 178 13.74 27.01 4.48
CA PHE A 178 12.56 26.14 4.44
C PHE A 178 11.29 26.86 4.94
N HIS A 179 11.38 27.59 6.04
CA HIS A 179 10.24 28.33 6.59
C HIS A 179 9.78 29.51 5.70
N ASP A 180 10.66 30.08 4.91
CA ASP A 180 10.32 31.14 3.95
C ASP A 180 9.53 30.56 2.75
N GLU A 181 9.81 29.31 2.33
CA GLU A 181 9.14 28.63 1.22
C GLU A 181 7.87 27.84 1.64
N ALA A 182 7.83 27.33 2.85
CA ALA A 182 6.78 26.46 3.36
C ALA A 182 5.36 27.04 3.25
N PRO A 183 5.11 28.35 3.50
CA PRO A 183 3.77 28.94 3.43
C PRO A 183 3.14 28.89 2.03
N SER A 184 3.94 28.83 0.97
CA SER A 184 3.45 28.70 -0.40
C SER A 184 3.43 27.25 -0.87
N LEU A 185 4.40 26.44 -0.44
CA LEU A 185 4.58 25.08 -0.87
C LEU A 185 3.61 24.10 -0.21
N ILE A 186 3.47 24.16 1.11
CA ILE A 186 2.68 23.19 1.88
C ILE A 186 1.19 23.22 1.49
N PRO A 187 0.50 24.38 1.45
CA PRO A 187 -0.90 24.42 1.03
C PRO A 187 -1.11 23.88 -0.39
N PHE A 188 -0.22 24.21 -1.31
CA PHE A 188 -0.29 23.69 -2.68
C PHE A 188 -0.21 22.14 -2.72
N LEU A 189 0.71 21.55 -1.96
CA LEU A 189 0.83 20.09 -1.90
C LEU A 189 -0.38 19.45 -1.18
N GLN A 190 -0.93 20.08 -0.17
CA GLN A 190 -2.14 19.61 0.53
C GLN A 190 -3.37 19.60 -0.39
N GLU A 191 -3.49 20.57 -1.30
CA GLU A 191 -4.60 20.65 -2.24
C GLU A 191 -4.46 19.67 -3.42
N THR A 192 -3.23 19.35 -3.83
CA THR A 192 -2.97 18.59 -5.06
C THR A 192 -2.58 17.14 -4.84
N THR A 193 -2.25 16.74 -3.61
CA THR A 193 -1.69 15.42 -3.31
C THR A 193 -2.20 14.85 -1.99
N GLU A 194 -2.04 13.54 -1.78
CA GLU A 194 -2.25 12.93 -0.47
C GLU A 194 -1.10 13.33 0.47
N PHE A 195 -1.36 14.28 1.35
CA PHE A 195 -0.36 14.93 2.20
C PHE A 195 -0.45 14.44 3.65
N HIS A 196 0.69 14.00 4.19
CA HIS A 196 0.79 13.48 5.56
C HIS A 196 1.85 14.24 6.36
N GLU A 197 1.42 14.83 7.47
CA GLU A 197 2.31 15.45 8.43
C GLU A 197 2.81 14.43 9.44
N ILE A 198 4.13 14.27 9.53
CA ILE A 198 4.81 13.35 10.45
C ILE A 198 5.42 14.15 11.58
N ASN A 199 4.96 13.92 12.81
CA ASN A 199 5.55 14.56 13.98
C ASN A 199 6.92 13.92 14.28
N CYS A 200 7.98 14.69 14.01
CA CYS A 200 9.36 14.25 14.23
C CYS A 200 9.96 14.75 15.57
N ASP A 201 9.20 15.42 16.43
CA ASP A 201 9.65 15.83 17.77
C ASP A 201 9.57 14.71 18.82
N GLN A 202 9.23 13.51 18.40
CA GLN A 202 9.10 12.33 19.26
C GLN A 202 10.23 11.31 18.99
N GLU A 203 10.27 10.25 19.80
CA GLU A 203 11.22 9.16 19.61
C GLU A 203 11.05 8.48 18.26
N LEU A 204 12.17 8.01 17.70
CA LEU A 204 12.24 7.45 16.35
C LEU A 204 11.24 6.29 16.12
N GLN A 205 11.02 5.46 17.14
CA GLN A 205 10.07 4.34 17.06
C GLN A 205 8.63 4.81 16.75
N PHE A 206 8.18 5.92 17.35
CA PHE A 206 6.85 6.49 17.09
C PHE A 206 6.77 7.18 15.72
N VAL A 207 7.87 7.80 15.28
CA VAL A 207 7.96 8.35 13.92
C VAL A 207 7.82 7.24 12.88
N HIS A 208 8.56 6.14 13.06
CA HIS A 208 8.45 4.97 12.18
C HIS A 208 7.05 4.37 12.21
N GLN A 209 6.41 4.31 13.40
CA GLN A 209 5.04 3.82 13.51
C GLN A 209 4.04 4.67 12.71
N GLN A 210 4.12 6.00 12.81
CA GLN A 210 3.26 6.91 12.02
C GLN A 210 3.43 6.70 10.51
N VAL A 211 4.67 6.59 10.04
CA VAL A 211 4.94 6.36 8.62
C VAL A 211 4.42 5.00 8.16
N ARG A 212 4.58 3.97 8.99
CA ARG A 212 4.03 2.63 8.71
C ARG A 212 2.51 2.66 8.59
N ASP A 213 1.82 3.34 9.49
CA ASP A 213 0.36 3.45 9.49
C ASP A 213 -0.19 4.10 8.21
N ILE A 214 0.62 4.93 7.56
CA ILE A 214 0.26 5.61 6.31
C ILE A 214 0.54 4.76 5.07
N ILE A 215 1.65 4.00 5.06
CA ILE A 215 2.17 3.36 3.84
C ILE A 215 1.90 1.87 3.77
N GLU A 216 1.75 1.20 4.91
CA GLU A 216 1.57 -0.23 4.93
C GLU A 216 0.19 -0.62 4.36
N PRO A 217 0.14 -1.64 3.51
CA PRO A 217 -1.11 -2.16 2.99
C PRO A 217 -1.89 -2.92 4.06
N THR A 218 -3.18 -3.12 3.83
CA THR A 218 -3.99 -4.02 4.64
C THR A 218 -3.64 -5.46 4.28
N VAL A 219 -3.01 -6.18 5.18
CA VAL A 219 -2.65 -7.59 4.99
C VAL A 219 -3.44 -8.43 5.97
N ILE A 220 -4.19 -9.39 5.48
CA ILE A 220 -4.91 -10.36 6.31
C ILE A 220 -4.38 -11.76 6.08
N HIS A 221 -4.45 -12.60 7.09
CA HIS A 221 -4.10 -14.02 7.01
C HIS A 221 -5.35 -14.87 7.26
N ILE A 222 -5.62 -15.82 6.37
CA ILE A 222 -6.74 -16.77 6.52
C ILE A 222 -6.17 -18.14 6.77
N ARG A 223 -6.37 -18.63 7.99
CA ARG A 223 -6.00 -20.00 8.40
C ARG A 223 -7.27 -20.84 8.49
N ALA A 224 -7.36 -21.85 7.66
CA ALA A 224 -8.48 -22.79 7.65
C ALA A 224 -8.02 -24.17 8.15
N GLY A 225 -8.91 -24.87 8.84
CA GLY A 225 -8.77 -26.29 9.12
C GLY A 225 -9.00 -27.14 7.85
N SER A 226 -9.55 -28.33 8.02
CA SER A 226 -9.77 -29.30 6.94
C SER A 226 -10.75 -28.87 5.86
N ASN A 227 -11.60 -27.85 6.11
CA ASN A 227 -12.61 -27.38 5.15
C ASN A 227 -12.04 -26.34 4.17
N ASN A 228 -11.40 -26.83 3.11
CA ASN A 228 -10.84 -26.00 2.06
C ASN A 228 -11.87 -25.26 1.19
N ASP A 229 -13.12 -25.76 1.12
CA ASP A 229 -14.13 -25.19 0.24
C ASP A 229 -14.64 -23.85 0.79
N LEU A 230 -14.85 -23.77 2.11
CA LEU A 230 -15.22 -22.54 2.77
C LEU A 230 -14.12 -21.47 2.63
N LYS A 231 -12.86 -21.86 2.83
CA LYS A 231 -11.70 -20.97 2.63
C LYS A 231 -11.66 -20.44 1.20
N LYS A 232 -11.87 -21.30 0.21
CA LYS A 232 -11.90 -20.91 -1.21
C LYS A 232 -13.01 -19.90 -1.47
N GLN A 233 -14.23 -20.18 -0.97
CA GLN A 233 -15.36 -19.28 -1.11
C GLN A 233 -15.09 -17.91 -0.49
N MET A 234 -14.54 -17.86 0.73
CA MET A 234 -14.13 -16.63 1.39
C MET A 234 -13.12 -15.83 0.57
N ILE A 235 -12.08 -16.50 0.09
CA ILE A 235 -11.03 -15.84 -0.72
C ILE A 235 -11.64 -15.31 -2.02
N THR A 236 -12.45 -16.09 -2.73
CA THR A 236 -13.11 -15.65 -3.97
C THR A 236 -13.94 -14.41 -3.74
N GLU A 237 -14.77 -14.40 -2.69
CA GLU A 237 -15.61 -13.25 -2.37
C GLU A 237 -14.79 -12.00 -2.00
N LEU A 238 -13.72 -12.16 -1.23
CA LEU A 238 -12.81 -11.05 -0.88
C LEU A 238 -12.10 -10.47 -2.11
N VAL A 239 -11.69 -11.33 -3.05
CA VAL A 239 -11.05 -10.90 -4.28
C VAL A 239 -12.05 -10.18 -5.19
N GLU A 240 -13.20 -10.79 -5.48
CA GLU A 240 -14.16 -10.28 -6.45
C GLU A 240 -14.91 -9.03 -5.98
N LYS A 241 -15.37 -9.02 -4.71
CA LYS A 241 -16.21 -7.94 -4.18
C LYS A 241 -15.44 -6.85 -3.45
N HIS A 242 -14.24 -7.15 -2.94
CA HIS A 242 -13.54 -6.24 -2.02
C HIS A 242 -12.14 -5.87 -2.47
N GLY A 243 -11.74 -6.35 -3.65
CA GLY A 243 -10.48 -5.96 -4.29
C GLY A 243 -9.23 -6.45 -3.56
N PHE A 244 -9.32 -7.53 -2.78
CA PHE A 244 -8.15 -8.16 -2.21
C PHE A 244 -7.36 -8.93 -3.28
N ILE A 245 -6.05 -8.99 -3.12
CA ILE A 245 -5.18 -9.86 -3.91
C ILE A 245 -4.82 -11.09 -3.08
N ASN A 246 -5.14 -12.28 -3.59
CA ASN A 246 -4.78 -13.54 -2.93
C ASN A 246 -3.31 -13.87 -3.22
N LEU A 247 -2.49 -13.91 -2.18
CA LEU A 247 -1.08 -14.32 -2.22
C LEU A 247 -0.98 -15.78 -1.75
N GLU A 248 -1.23 -16.73 -2.64
CA GLU A 248 -1.02 -18.14 -2.38
C GLU A 248 0.47 -18.48 -2.54
N VAL A 249 1.16 -18.61 -1.42
CA VAL A 249 2.63 -18.66 -1.39
C VAL A 249 3.18 -19.88 -2.15
N SER A 250 2.54 -21.03 -2.07
CA SER A 250 2.94 -22.23 -2.82
C SER A 250 2.89 -22.02 -4.34
N SER A 251 1.83 -21.39 -4.82
CA SER A 251 1.66 -21.04 -6.24
C SER A 251 2.66 -19.99 -6.70
N LEU A 252 2.95 -18.99 -5.84
CA LEU A 252 3.95 -17.97 -6.13
C LEU A 252 5.36 -18.56 -6.23
N ILE A 253 5.76 -19.43 -5.31
CA ILE A 253 7.05 -20.13 -5.36
C ILE A 253 7.17 -20.93 -6.64
N ARG A 254 6.14 -21.71 -6.99
CA ARG A 254 6.11 -22.50 -8.23
C ARG A 254 6.27 -21.61 -9.45
N LEU A 255 5.55 -20.48 -9.49
CA LEU A 255 5.60 -19.54 -10.61
C LEU A 255 6.97 -18.87 -10.77
N GLU A 256 7.63 -18.47 -9.66
CA GLU A 256 9.00 -17.96 -9.69
C GLU A 256 10.00 -19.00 -10.20
N THR A 257 9.82 -20.26 -9.76
CA THR A 257 10.64 -21.40 -10.19
C THR A 257 10.48 -21.71 -11.69
N GLU A 258 9.24 -21.74 -12.19
CA GLU A 258 8.93 -21.94 -13.61
C GLU A 258 9.51 -20.84 -14.51
N ARG A 259 9.51 -19.60 -14.02
CA ARG A 259 10.06 -18.43 -14.72
C ARG A 259 11.58 -18.36 -14.69
N ARG A 260 12.23 -19.21 -13.91
CA ARG A 260 13.69 -19.19 -13.70
C ARG A 260 14.20 -17.80 -13.31
N THR A 261 13.46 -17.10 -12.45
CA THR A 261 13.95 -15.87 -11.88
C THR A 261 15.15 -16.19 -10.96
N PRO A 262 16.04 -15.23 -10.66
CA PRO A 262 17.14 -15.49 -9.72
C PRO A 262 16.66 -16.06 -8.37
N VAL A 263 15.53 -15.57 -7.85
CA VAL A 263 14.92 -16.08 -6.63
C VAL A 263 14.31 -17.47 -6.84
N GLY A 264 13.70 -17.70 -8.00
CA GLY A 264 13.12 -19.01 -8.36
C GLY A 264 14.19 -20.09 -8.52
N GLU A 265 15.36 -19.77 -9.04
CA GLU A 265 16.50 -20.70 -9.10
C GLU A 265 17.06 -21.03 -7.71
N GLU A 266 17.14 -20.03 -6.81
CA GLU A 266 17.48 -20.27 -5.40
C GLU A 266 16.47 -21.20 -4.72
N PHE A 267 15.15 -20.99 -4.94
CA PHE A 267 14.09 -21.88 -4.43
C PHE A 267 14.26 -23.31 -4.95
N LEU A 268 14.51 -23.47 -6.25
CA LEU A 268 14.69 -24.76 -6.87
C LEU A 268 15.85 -25.55 -6.25
N GLN A 269 16.99 -24.88 -6.05
CA GLN A 269 18.16 -25.52 -5.42
C GLN A 269 17.85 -25.98 -4.00
N ILE A 270 17.16 -25.16 -3.19
CA ILE A 270 16.81 -25.51 -1.81
C ILE A 270 15.88 -26.72 -1.79
N VAL A 271 14.82 -26.71 -2.63
CA VAL A 271 13.85 -27.82 -2.70
C VAL A 271 14.48 -29.10 -3.23
N GLN A 272 15.37 -29.02 -4.24
CA GLN A 272 16.10 -30.21 -4.77
C GLN A 272 16.99 -30.87 -3.72
N HIS A 273 17.51 -30.08 -2.76
CA HIS A 273 18.28 -30.61 -1.63
C HIS A 273 17.41 -31.09 -0.46
N GLY A 274 16.08 -31.16 -0.63
CA GLY A 274 15.13 -31.59 0.41
C GLY A 274 15.06 -30.63 1.62
N LYS A 275 15.45 -29.37 1.46
CA LYS A 275 15.43 -28.36 2.52
C LYS A 275 14.15 -27.53 2.45
N ILE A 276 13.75 -26.99 3.61
CA ILE A 276 12.64 -26.03 3.71
C ILE A 276 13.16 -24.67 3.27
N ILE A 277 12.35 -23.93 2.49
CA ILE A 277 12.69 -22.57 2.05
C ILE A 277 12.69 -21.64 3.28
N PRO A 278 13.77 -20.91 3.53
CA PRO A 278 13.85 -19.95 4.64
C PRO A 278 12.80 -18.86 4.58
N ALA A 279 12.31 -18.41 5.73
CA ALA A 279 11.26 -17.40 5.83
C ALA A 279 11.64 -16.05 5.18
N ASP A 280 12.90 -15.63 5.34
CA ASP A 280 13.42 -14.38 4.77
C ASP A 280 13.34 -14.34 3.24
N MET A 281 13.54 -15.47 2.59
CA MET A 281 13.43 -15.57 1.12
C MET A 281 11.97 -15.45 0.66
N ILE A 282 11.03 -16.10 1.36
CA ILE A 282 9.59 -15.98 1.09
C ILE A 282 9.15 -14.53 1.32
N VAL A 283 9.54 -13.92 2.43
CA VAL A 283 9.21 -12.53 2.77
C VAL A 283 9.77 -11.56 1.73
N ARG A 284 11.00 -11.77 1.25
CA ARG A 284 11.60 -10.96 0.18
C ARG A 284 10.81 -11.04 -1.13
N MET A 285 10.32 -12.22 -1.49
CA MET A 285 9.42 -12.41 -2.65
C MET A 285 8.09 -11.68 -2.43
N LEU A 286 7.42 -11.90 -1.29
CA LEU A 286 6.14 -11.26 -0.96
C LEU A 286 6.26 -9.74 -0.93
N ARG A 287 7.32 -9.19 -0.35
CA ARG A 287 7.59 -7.75 -0.32
C ARG A 287 7.66 -7.14 -1.72
N LYS A 288 8.33 -7.80 -2.67
CA LYS A 288 8.37 -7.35 -4.06
C LYS A 288 6.99 -7.32 -4.71
N ILE A 289 6.13 -8.28 -4.39
CA ILE A 289 4.77 -8.34 -4.93
C ILE A 289 3.88 -7.27 -4.28
N ILE A 290 3.87 -7.21 -2.97
CA ILE A 290 3.04 -6.28 -2.17
C ILE A 290 3.35 -4.83 -2.54
N TYR A 291 4.63 -4.50 -2.75
CA TYR A 291 5.09 -3.15 -3.07
C TYR A 291 5.49 -2.98 -4.55
N SER A 292 4.82 -3.69 -5.46
CA SER A 292 5.10 -3.63 -6.91
C SER A 292 4.55 -2.38 -7.62
N GLY A 293 4.02 -1.40 -6.89
CA GLY A 293 3.41 -0.19 -7.45
C GLY A 293 1.97 -0.41 -7.96
N GLN A 294 1.27 -1.40 -7.41
CA GLN A 294 -0.16 -1.59 -7.66
C GLN A 294 -0.97 -0.53 -6.90
N LYS A 295 -2.07 -0.07 -7.49
CA LYS A 295 -3.03 0.79 -6.77
C LYS A 295 -3.75 0.04 -5.65
N GLN A 296 -3.81 -1.29 -5.73
CA GLN A 296 -4.42 -2.13 -4.69
C GLN A 296 -3.46 -2.27 -3.52
N ASN A 297 -4.00 -2.07 -2.33
CA ASN A 297 -3.28 -2.09 -1.07
C ASN A 297 -3.87 -3.10 -0.07
N LYS A 298 -4.61 -4.10 -0.57
CA LYS A 298 -5.28 -5.13 0.23
C LYS A 298 -4.82 -6.51 -0.20
N PHE A 299 -4.28 -7.31 0.72
CA PHE A 299 -3.70 -8.61 0.42
C PHE A 299 -4.17 -9.68 1.39
N ILE A 300 -4.31 -10.90 0.88
CA ILE A 300 -4.60 -12.10 1.66
C ILE A 300 -3.36 -12.98 1.62
N LEU A 301 -2.79 -13.30 2.78
CA LEU A 301 -1.75 -14.32 2.90
C LEU A 301 -2.41 -15.71 2.99
N ASN A 302 -2.08 -16.56 2.03
CA ASN A 302 -2.64 -17.91 1.92
C ASN A 302 -1.50 -18.93 1.91
N GLY A 303 -1.48 -19.84 2.91
CA GLY A 303 -0.42 -20.84 3.08
C GLY A 303 0.90 -20.30 3.64
N PHE A 304 0.88 -19.10 4.25
CA PHE A 304 1.98 -18.48 4.97
C PHE A 304 1.42 -17.28 5.75
N PRO A 305 1.87 -16.97 7.00
CA PRO A 305 2.82 -17.75 7.81
C PRO A 305 2.15 -18.93 8.53
N ASP A 306 2.91 -20.02 8.77
CA ASP A 306 2.44 -21.20 9.53
C ASP A 306 3.03 -21.27 10.94
N VAL A 307 4.18 -20.65 11.16
CA VAL A 307 4.92 -20.63 12.43
C VAL A 307 5.30 -19.20 12.82
N ILE A 308 5.56 -19.02 14.13
CA ILE A 308 5.82 -17.69 14.72
C ILE A 308 7.03 -16.98 14.13
N GLU A 309 8.08 -17.74 13.81
CA GLU A 309 9.30 -17.20 13.21
C GLU A 309 9.00 -16.54 11.84
N GLN A 310 8.08 -17.13 11.08
CA GLN A 310 7.64 -16.57 9.79
C GLN A 310 6.81 -15.29 9.97
N VAL A 311 5.98 -15.23 11.02
CA VAL A 311 5.22 -14.01 11.36
C VAL A 311 6.19 -12.89 11.71
N ASN A 312 7.13 -13.15 12.62
CA ASN A 312 8.11 -12.17 13.04
C ASN A 312 8.93 -11.64 11.86
N GLU A 313 9.38 -12.55 10.98
CA GLU A 313 10.13 -12.19 9.79
C GLU A 313 9.30 -11.33 8.82
N PHE A 314 8.03 -11.70 8.60
CA PHE A 314 7.14 -10.93 7.74
C PHE A 314 6.84 -9.54 8.30
N GLU A 315 6.49 -9.44 9.57
CA GLU A 315 6.18 -8.16 10.20
C GLU A 315 7.40 -7.25 10.38
N ALA A 316 8.58 -7.83 10.60
CA ALA A 316 9.82 -7.07 10.67
C ALA A 316 10.22 -6.48 9.33
N ASN A 317 10.06 -7.24 8.22
CA ASN A 317 10.70 -6.94 6.94
C ASN A 317 9.73 -6.65 5.78
N CYS A 318 8.40 -6.71 6.01
CA CYS A 318 7.41 -6.44 4.97
C CYS A 318 6.29 -5.53 5.50
N ALA A 319 5.22 -6.10 6.07
CA ALA A 319 4.08 -5.35 6.57
C ALA A 319 3.48 -6.04 7.79
N ARG A 320 2.73 -5.28 8.61
CA ARG A 320 1.98 -5.87 9.72
C ARG A 320 0.79 -6.66 9.21
N ILE A 321 0.51 -7.78 9.86
CA ILE A 321 -0.72 -8.54 9.61
C ILE A 321 -1.84 -7.84 10.39
N SER A 322 -2.78 -7.25 9.63
CA SER A 322 -3.88 -6.46 10.20
C SER A 322 -4.91 -7.33 10.92
N ALA A 323 -5.12 -8.57 10.45
CA ALA A 323 -6.01 -9.52 11.06
C ALA A 323 -5.68 -10.97 10.66
N VAL A 324 -5.98 -11.89 11.56
CA VAL A 324 -5.91 -13.34 11.31
C VAL A 324 -7.30 -13.93 11.49
N PHE A 325 -7.79 -14.62 10.46
CA PHE A 325 -9.06 -15.31 10.49
C PHE A 325 -8.85 -16.81 10.64
N LEU A 326 -9.40 -17.36 11.71
CA LEU A 326 -9.39 -18.80 12.00
C LEU A 326 -10.78 -19.35 11.72
N THR A 327 -10.87 -20.40 10.90
CA THR A 327 -12.12 -21.15 10.79
C THR A 327 -12.26 -22.09 11.97
N SER A 328 -13.49 -22.36 12.41
CA SER A 328 -13.78 -23.11 13.65
C SER A 328 -13.21 -24.54 13.65
N GLU A 329 -12.90 -25.11 12.50
CA GLU A 329 -12.28 -26.43 12.37
C GLU A 329 -10.74 -26.40 12.49
N ALA A 330 -10.12 -25.22 12.41
CA ALA A 330 -8.67 -25.07 12.65
C ALA A 330 -8.28 -25.43 14.07
N ASP A 331 -9.26 -25.44 15.00
CA ASP A 331 -9.05 -25.70 16.42
C ASP A 331 -8.53 -27.12 16.75
N LYS A 332 -8.73 -28.11 15.90
CA LYS A 332 -8.22 -29.47 16.17
C LYS A 332 -6.68 -29.53 16.11
N ASN A 333 -6.09 -28.88 15.11
CA ASN A 333 -4.62 -28.79 14.99
C ASN A 333 -4.01 -27.82 16.01
N VAL A 334 -4.77 -26.82 16.41
CA VAL A 334 -4.42 -25.89 17.49
C VAL A 334 -4.35 -26.58 18.84
N VAL A 335 -5.18 -27.60 19.09
CA VAL A 335 -5.15 -28.42 20.31
C VAL A 335 -3.90 -29.31 20.35
N GLU A 336 -3.44 -29.86 19.23
CA GLU A 336 -2.20 -30.65 19.17
C GLU A 336 -0.96 -29.78 19.41
N ILE A 337 -0.95 -28.55 18.94
CA ILE A 337 0.10 -27.57 19.24
C ILE A 337 0.05 -27.14 20.72
N LYS A 338 -1.11 -27.07 21.35
CA LYS A 338 -1.26 -26.82 22.79
C LYS A 338 -0.60 -27.90 23.66
N ASN A 339 -0.66 -29.16 23.22
CA ASN A 339 -0.08 -30.28 23.98
C ASN A 339 1.45 -30.34 23.94
N ASN A 340 2.10 -29.65 23.00
CA ASN A 340 3.55 -29.62 22.86
C ASN A 340 4.24 -28.44 23.55
N ASN A 341 3.56 -27.73 24.44
CA ASN A 341 4.08 -26.58 25.23
C ASN A 341 4.76 -25.46 24.41
N LEU A 342 4.59 -25.45 23.10
CA LEU A 342 5.14 -24.44 22.24
C LEU A 342 4.00 -23.64 21.61
N THR A 343 3.75 -22.42 22.12
CA THR A 343 3.55 -21.30 21.24
C THR A 343 2.16 -20.78 20.92
N LEU A 344 1.06 -21.31 21.38
CA LEU A 344 -0.22 -20.63 21.21
C LEU A 344 -0.31 -19.33 22.03
N PHE A 345 0.29 -19.32 23.23
CA PHE A 345 0.38 -18.10 24.06
C PHE A 345 1.19 -16.99 23.37
N ASN A 346 2.20 -17.31 22.57
CA ASN A 346 3.01 -16.34 21.86
C ASN A 346 2.36 -15.88 20.55
N ILE A 347 1.60 -16.72 19.88
CA ILE A 347 0.83 -16.34 18.66
C ILE A 347 -0.32 -15.40 19.06
N ASP A 348 -1.09 -15.74 20.11
CA ASP A 348 -2.19 -14.89 20.59
C ASP A 348 -1.68 -13.52 21.10
N ALA A 349 -0.47 -13.47 21.66
CA ALA A 349 0.14 -12.21 22.11
C ALA A 349 0.71 -11.36 20.98
N LEU A 350 1.16 -11.98 19.89
CA LEU A 350 1.71 -11.30 18.71
C LEU A 350 0.62 -10.80 17.77
N PHE A 351 -0.44 -11.57 17.58
CA PHE A 351 -1.62 -11.10 16.86
C PHE A 351 -2.51 -10.29 17.79
N GLN A 352 -2.20 -9.02 17.99
CA GLN A 352 -3.04 -8.08 18.75
C GLN A 352 -4.48 -7.98 18.22
N LYS A 353 -4.76 -8.57 17.06
CA LYS A 353 -6.05 -8.56 16.35
C LYS A 353 -6.36 -9.95 15.78
N GLU A 354 -6.42 -10.96 16.65
CA GLU A 354 -6.95 -12.27 16.27
C GLU A 354 -8.48 -12.25 16.31
N PHE A 355 -9.11 -12.51 15.18
CA PHE A 355 -10.57 -12.61 15.06
C PHE A 355 -10.97 -14.06 14.80
N ARG A 356 -11.67 -14.67 15.76
CA ARG A 356 -12.25 -16.00 15.60
C ARG A 356 -13.62 -15.87 14.93
N LEU A 357 -13.67 -16.13 13.64
CA LEU A 357 -14.93 -16.27 12.93
C LEU A 357 -15.48 -17.67 13.16
N LYS A 358 -16.55 -17.75 13.98
CA LYS A 358 -17.35 -18.96 14.06
C LYS A 358 -18.24 -18.97 12.82
N ILE A 359 -17.78 -19.64 11.76
CA ILE A 359 -18.53 -19.75 10.53
C ILE A 359 -19.47 -20.95 10.68
N THR A 360 -20.72 -20.67 10.93
CA THR A 360 -21.83 -21.55 10.64
C THR A 360 -22.17 -21.37 9.16
N ASP A 361 -23.08 -22.01 8.59
CA ASP A 361 -23.39 -22.24 7.18
C ASP A 361 -23.39 -21.04 6.19
N SER A 362 -23.10 -19.82 6.60
CA SER A 362 -23.03 -18.65 5.71
C SER A 362 -21.95 -17.64 6.11
N TRP A 363 -21.27 -17.08 5.11
CA TRP A 363 -20.29 -16.01 5.25
C TRP A 363 -20.97 -14.65 5.39
N ASP A 364 -20.73 -13.95 6.49
CA ASP A 364 -21.22 -12.59 6.72
C ASP A 364 -20.09 -11.56 6.60
N PHE A 365 -20.06 -10.90 5.46
CA PHE A 365 -19.05 -9.90 5.15
C PHE A 365 -19.21 -8.61 5.98
N GLY A 366 -20.43 -8.26 6.38
CA GLY A 366 -20.68 -7.11 7.25
C GLY A 366 -19.95 -7.25 8.57
N ARG A 367 -20.05 -8.42 9.19
CA ARG A 367 -19.33 -8.76 10.42
C ARG A 367 -17.81 -8.81 10.24
N PHE A 368 -17.35 -9.26 9.07
CA PHE A 368 -15.94 -9.25 8.72
C PHE A 368 -15.37 -7.82 8.64
N ASN A 369 -16.07 -6.90 8.01
CA ASN A 369 -15.66 -5.49 7.94
C ASN A 369 -15.65 -4.81 9.32
N GLU A 370 -16.62 -5.08 10.18
CA GLU A 370 -16.61 -4.59 11.56
C GLU A 370 -15.38 -5.10 12.32
N MET A 371 -15.07 -6.38 12.18
CA MET A 371 -13.92 -7.00 12.84
C MET A 371 -12.58 -6.44 12.33
N LEU A 372 -12.48 -6.10 11.04
CA LEU A 372 -11.31 -5.44 10.46
C LEU A 372 -11.16 -3.98 10.91
N GLY A 373 -12.18 -3.40 11.55
CA GLY A 373 -12.23 -1.97 11.84
C GLY A 373 -12.20 -1.12 10.58
N CYS A 374 -12.63 -1.68 9.45
CA CYS A 374 -12.80 -0.94 8.21
C CYS A 374 -13.89 0.10 8.43
N LYS A 375 -13.50 1.37 8.52
CA LYS A 375 -14.44 2.47 8.50
C LYS A 375 -15.09 2.47 7.12
N THR A 376 -16.38 2.19 7.08
CA THR A 376 -17.16 2.42 5.87
C THR A 376 -17.28 3.93 5.69
N ASP A 377 -16.81 4.46 4.58
CA ASP A 377 -17.02 5.87 4.26
C ASP A 377 -18.48 6.08 3.92
N TYR A 378 -19.14 6.91 4.72
CA TYR A 378 -20.54 7.29 4.50
C TYR A 378 -20.61 8.67 3.89
N ILE A 379 -21.24 8.79 2.73
CA ILE A 379 -21.61 10.08 2.15
C ILE A 379 -23.09 10.31 2.42
N ILE A 380 -23.41 11.34 3.19
CA ILE A 380 -24.79 11.75 3.46
C ILE A 380 -25.17 12.84 2.48
N VAL A 381 -26.08 12.53 1.55
CA VAL A 381 -26.60 13.52 0.59
C VAL A 381 -27.88 14.11 1.12
N THR A 382 -27.84 15.38 1.53
CA THR A 382 -29.00 16.12 2.03
C THR A 382 -29.43 17.23 1.07
N GLY A 383 -30.66 17.69 1.19
CA GLY A 383 -31.18 18.79 0.38
C GLY A 383 -32.71 18.82 0.34
N THR A 384 -33.26 19.90 -0.17
CA THR A 384 -34.72 20.10 -0.32
C THR A 384 -35.32 19.14 -1.34
N TRP A 385 -36.63 19.04 -1.40
CA TRP A 385 -37.33 18.22 -2.39
C TRP A 385 -36.97 18.69 -3.81
N CYS A 386 -36.80 17.76 -4.75
CA CYS A 386 -36.41 18.03 -6.14
C CYS A 386 -35.01 18.68 -6.32
N SER A 387 -34.13 18.67 -5.32
CA SER A 387 -32.75 19.25 -5.41
C SER A 387 -31.73 18.38 -6.13
N GLY A 388 -32.13 17.29 -6.80
CA GLY A 388 -31.23 16.42 -7.54
C GLY A 388 -30.45 15.38 -6.71
N LYS A 389 -30.80 15.17 -5.43
CA LYS A 389 -30.12 14.17 -4.54
C LYS A 389 -29.97 12.79 -5.17
N THR A 390 -31.07 12.29 -5.75
CA THR A 390 -31.09 10.96 -6.39
C THR A 390 -30.12 10.90 -7.58
N THR A 391 -30.00 11.99 -8.33
CA THR A 391 -29.07 12.08 -9.46
C THR A 391 -27.63 12.03 -8.98
N VAL A 392 -27.30 12.78 -7.90
CA VAL A 392 -25.99 12.76 -7.27
C VAL A 392 -25.67 11.37 -6.69
N CYS A 393 -26.62 10.72 -6.00
CA CYS A 393 -26.41 9.37 -5.48
C CYS A 393 -26.15 8.35 -6.60
N LYS A 394 -26.92 8.39 -7.70
CA LYS A 394 -26.69 7.52 -8.86
C LYS A 394 -25.33 7.78 -9.54
N PHE A 395 -24.90 9.02 -9.57
CA PHE A 395 -23.57 9.38 -10.08
C PHE A 395 -22.46 8.80 -9.16
N LEU A 396 -22.59 8.93 -7.84
CA LEU A 396 -21.65 8.36 -6.88
C LEU A 396 -21.60 6.82 -6.96
N GLU A 397 -22.75 6.18 -7.14
CA GLU A 397 -22.86 4.73 -7.34
C GLU A 397 -22.14 4.29 -8.61
N SER A 398 -22.45 4.93 -9.76
CA SER A 398 -21.89 4.53 -11.05
C SER A 398 -20.41 4.86 -11.24
N THR A 399 -19.95 5.97 -10.63
CA THR A 399 -18.57 6.48 -10.85
C THR A 399 -17.59 5.98 -9.80
N TYR A 400 -18.04 5.85 -8.55
CA TYR A 400 -17.19 5.55 -7.40
C TYR A 400 -17.56 4.25 -6.67
N GLY A 401 -18.56 3.51 -7.14
CA GLY A 401 -18.96 2.22 -6.56
C GLY A 401 -19.64 2.31 -5.19
N TYR A 402 -20.20 3.47 -4.83
CA TYR A 402 -20.98 3.59 -3.59
C TYR A 402 -22.29 2.84 -3.68
N THR A 403 -22.71 2.19 -2.58
CA THR A 403 -24.05 1.59 -2.49
C THR A 403 -25.04 2.63 -1.97
N ILE A 404 -26.13 2.85 -2.71
CA ILE A 404 -27.19 3.78 -2.30
C ILE A 404 -28.04 3.11 -1.22
N VAL A 405 -28.07 3.69 -0.02
CA VAL A 405 -28.97 3.30 1.07
C VAL A 405 -30.15 4.27 1.11
N ASN A 406 -31.33 3.79 0.73
CA ASN A 406 -32.57 4.55 0.90
C ASN A 406 -33.13 4.31 2.30
N LEU A 407 -33.29 5.40 3.08
CA LEU A 407 -33.70 5.33 4.47
C LEU A 407 -35.14 4.72 4.65
N GLU A 408 -36.04 4.96 3.69
CA GLU A 408 -37.39 4.39 3.74
C GLU A 408 -37.37 2.89 3.50
N ALA A 409 -36.64 2.44 2.49
CA ALA A 409 -36.45 1.02 2.22
C ALA A 409 -35.68 0.29 3.35
N ALA A 410 -34.74 0.97 4.00
CA ALA A 410 -34.06 0.43 5.16
C ALA A 410 -34.99 0.27 6.38
N LYS A 411 -35.87 1.26 6.64
CA LYS A 411 -36.87 1.18 7.70
C LYS A 411 -37.87 0.01 7.47
N GLU A 412 -38.35 -0.16 6.24
CA GLU A 412 -39.25 -1.27 5.91
C GLU A 412 -38.59 -2.64 6.13
N ARG A 413 -37.31 -2.79 5.81
CA ARG A 413 -36.56 -4.04 6.05
C ARG A 413 -36.40 -4.34 7.54
N VAL A 414 -36.08 -3.33 8.34
CA VAL A 414 -35.96 -3.48 9.79
C VAL A 414 -37.29 -3.84 10.43
N MET A 415 -38.39 -3.19 10.02
CA MET A 415 -39.73 -3.51 10.51
C MET A 415 -40.18 -4.92 10.14
N LYS A 416 -39.94 -5.39 8.91
CA LYS A 416 -40.26 -6.76 8.48
C LYS A 416 -39.43 -7.83 9.23
N ASN A 417 -38.20 -7.54 9.62
CA ASN A 417 -37.39 -8.49 10.39
C ASN A 417 -37.85 -8.58 11.87
N HIS A 418 -38.37 -7.49 12.44
CA HIS A 418 -38.96 -7.50 13.80
C HIS A 418 -40.36 -8.10 13.89
N GLU A 419 -41.05 -8.28 12.77
CA GLU A 419 -42.34 -8.99 12.74
C GLU A 419 -42.20 -10.53 12.61
N ASN A 420 -40.97 -11.01 12.31
CA ASN A 420 -40.66 -12.44 12.15
C ASN A 420 -39.83 -13.06 13.31
N ASP A 421 -39.48 -12.27 14.34
CA ASP A 421 -38.95 -12.71 15.62
C ASP A 421 -40.04 -12.67 16.71
#